data_21cb559ef86d84dac8ed7a2f7620919a
#
_entry.id   21cb559ef86d84dac8ed7a2f7620919a
#
_cell.length_a   1.000
_cell.length_b   1.000
_cell.length_c   1.000
_cell.angle_alpha   90.00
_cell.angle_beta   90.00
_cell.angle_gamma   90.00
#
_symmetry.space_group_name_H-M   'P 1'
#
loop_
_entity.id
_entity.type
_entity.pdbx_description
1 polymer ?
#
loop_
_entity_poly.entity_id
_entity_poly.type
_entity_poly.pdbx_seq_one_letter_code
_entity_poly.pdbx_strand_id
1 'polypeptide(L)'
;MIKIILFLLSFTQSFSQQVCKPITGFNEVIVQYNQPNVRFENGLLNMYLTQDTGGSGIIIGPPIHYGEISVTFKASYGNNIVSAFYLKAENGDEVDFEMVMNKTIPNRTIQTAFYYRGIPLYEVNARYFITDRPLSDVYNKYTIVWTPDYYEWRLNDALLNRVSRFDTNTFPDTISSIKLTIWDAKPGRWGGPGVDWNQQPFILSISAIEIKCNPTSVTSSPLPVTTQTQTLKSSISPSTITHQIPTNLTSKEPMISFVNIVKPFDYLTLISYLFYIFI
;
A
#
# COMPACT_ATOMS: atom_id res chain seq x y z
N MET A 1 -68.98 -2.03 3.02
CA MET A 1 -67.89 -1.06 3.26
C MET A 1 -66.59 -1.82 3.58
N ILE A 2 -65.72 -1.94 2.58
CA ILE A 2 -64.40 -2.63 2.73
C ILE A 2 -63.37 -1.56 3.13
N LYS A 3 -62.81 -1.68 4.35
CA LYS A 3 -61.70 -0.82 4.80
C LYS A 3 -60.40 -1.38 4.21
N ILE A 4 -59.83 -0.66 3.25
CA ILE A 4 -58.49 -0.91 2.74
C ILE A 4 -57.51 -0.32 3.74
N ILE A 5 -56.75 -1.17 4.44
CA ILE A 5 -55.63 -0.75 5.31
C ILE A 5 -54.41 -0.67 4.41
N LEU A 6 -53.98 0.56 4.06
CA LEU A 6 -52.68 0.80 3.43
C LEU A 6 -51.57 0.59 4.47
N PHE A 7 -50.80 -0.49 4.31
CA PHE A 7 -49.52 -0.65 5.01
C PHE A 7 -48.45 0.20 4.30
N LEU A 8 -48.16 1.36 4.86
CA LEU A 8 -46.98 2.13 4.48
C LEU A 8 -45.72 1.40 5.02
N LEU A 9 -45.07 0.63 4.17
CA LEU A 9 -43.75 0.13 4.41
C LEU A 9 -42.77 1.33 4.36
N SER A 10 -42.44 1.90 5.52
CA SER A 10 -41.33 2.83 5.65
C SER A 10 -40.02 2.05 5.47
N PHE A 11 -39.41 2.15 4.28
CA PHE A 11 -38.04 1.76 4.06
C PHE A 11 -37.16 2.75 4.84
N THR A 12 -36.77 2.41 6.05
CA THR A 12 -35.66 3.05 6.72
C THR A 12 -34.38 2.56 6.02
N GLN A 13 -33.86 3.34 5.06
CA GLN A 13 -32.48 3.18 4.63
C GLN A 13 -31.61 3.45 5.86
N SER A 14 -31.08 2.40 6.44
CA SER A 14 -30.00 2.50 7.41
C SER A 14 -28.78 3.02 6.64
N PHE A 15 -28.60 4.35 6.61
CA PHE A 15 -27.32 4.92 6.23
C PHE A 15 -26.31 4.45 7.26
N SER A 16 -25.42 3.55 6.87
CA SER A 16 -24.21 3.27 7.66
C SER A 16 -23.53 4.61 7.88
N GLN A 17 -23.53 5.06 9.14
CA GLN A 17 -22.91 6.33 9.50
C GLN A 17 -21.41 6.21 9.19
N GLN A 18 -20.90 7.05 8.30
CA GLN A 18 -19.49 7.08 7.97
C GLN A 18 -18.69 7.43 9.24
N VAL A 19 -17.88 6.49 9.67
CA VAL A 19 -16.97 6.69 10.81
C VAL A 19 -15.67 7.27 10.26
N CYS A 20 -15.49 8.58 10.39
CA CYS A 20 -14.29 9.26 9.92
C CYS A 20 -14.12 10.59 10.64
N LYS A 21 -12.86 10.95 10.93
CA LYS A 21 -12.45 12.26 11.44
C LYS A 21 -11.45 12.86 10.47
N PRO A 22 -11.69 14.07 9.90
CA PRO A 22 -10.68 14.76 9.10
C PRO A 22 -9.45 15.08 9.95
N ILE A 23 -8.27 14.84 9.39
CA ILE A 23 -6.98 15.07 10.06
C ILE A 23 -6.04 15.77 9.08
N THR A 24 -5.29 16.75 9.60
CA THR A 24 -4.16 17.38 8.92
C THR A 24 -3.03 17.55 9.92
N GLY A 25 -1.84 17.05 9.57
CA GLY A 25 -0.64 17.11 10.43
C GLY A 25 -0.57 15.98 11.45
N PHE A 26 0.18 16.19 12.54
CA PHE A 26 0.63 15.12 13.44
C PHE A 26 -0.10 15.06 14.79
N ASN A 27 -1.05 15.94 15.06
CA ASN A 27 -1.68 16.08 16.40
C ASN A 27 -2.49 14.85 16.84
N GLU A 28 -2.86 13.99 15.92
CA GLU A 28 -3.65 12.77 16.19
C GLU A 28 -2.79 11.50 16.10
N VAL A 29 -1.47 11.63 16.16
CA VAL A 29 -0.56 10.47 16.13
C VAL A 29 -0.39 9.90 17.51
N ILE A 30 -0.58 8.57 17.63
CA ILE A 30 -0.37 7.80 18.85
C ILE A 30 0.72 6.78 18.59
N VAL A 31 1.75 6.72 19.43
CA VAL A 31 2.77 5.68 19.36
C VAL A 31 2.18 4.36 19.83
N GLN A 32 2.19 3.35 18.97
CA GLN A 32 1.64 2.03 19.26
C GLN A 32 2.64 1.18 20.08
N TYR A 33 3.91 1.20 19.66
CA TYR A 33 4.99 0.48 20.34
C TYR A 33 6.35 1.13 20.09
N ASN A 34 7.32 0.85 20.97
CA ASN A 34 8.68 1.40 20.95
C ASN A 34 8.72 2.93 20.89
N GLN A 35 8.09 3.55 21.87
CA GLN A 35 7.97 5.01 21.98
C GLN A 35 9.32 5.76 21.82
N PRO A 36 10.47 5.32 22.34
CA PRO A 36 11.76 6.00 22.13
C PRO A 36 12.22 6.05 20.66
N ASN A 37 11.68 5.16 19.83
CA ASN A 37 11.98 5.08 18.40
C ASN A 37 11.05 5.95 17.54
N VAL A 38 10.16 6.74 18.13
CA VAL A 38 9.29 7.68 17.41
C VAL A 38 9.58 9.08 17.90
N ARG A 39 10.07 9.95 17.01
CA ARG A 39 10.55 11.29 17.36
C ARG A 39 10.04 12.34 16.40
N PHE A 40 9.63 13.47 16.95
CA PHE A 40 9.30 14.65 16.15
C PHE A 40 10.53 15.58 16.12
N GLU A 41 11.19 15.69 14.98
CA GLU A 41 12.45 16.40 14.82
C GLU A 41 12.43 17.21 13.51
N ASN A 42 12.77 18.49 13.57
CA ASN A 42 12.86 19.38 12.41
C ASN A 42 11.58 19.42 11.55
N GLY A 43 10.40 19.35 12.18
CA GLY A 43 9.11 19.35 11.49
C GLY A 43 8.71 18.01 10.86
N LEU A 44 9.47 16.95 11.10
CA LEU A 44 9.25 15.61 10.60
C LEU A 44 8.93 14.65 11.73
N LEU A 45 8.08 13.68 11.49
CA LEU A 45 7.88 12.55 12.39
C LEU A 45 8.76 11.39 11.89
N ASN A 46 9.80 11.07 12.63
CA ASN A 46 10.75 10.03 12.32
C ASN A 46 10.47 8.76 13.13
N MET A 47 10.41 7.62 12.44
CA MET A 47 10.27 6.30 13.04
C MET A 47 11.56 5.53 12.79
N TYR A 48 12.14 5.03 13.87
CA TYR A 48 13.46 4.36 13.87
C TYR A 48 13.32 2.86 14.02
N LEU A 49 14.25 2.15 13.39
CA LEU A 49 14.54 0.74 13.63
C LEU A 49 16.02 0.61 13.95
N THR A 50 16.34 0.00 15.09
CA THR A 50 17.71 -0.35 15.51
C THR A 50 17.78 -1.79 15.97
N GLN A 51 18.98 -2.34 16.03
CA GLN A 51 19.19 -3.71 16.49
C GLN A 51 18.71 -3.93 17.93
N ASP A 52 18.98 -2.96 18.80
CA ASP A 52 18.72 -3.08 20.23
C ASP A 52 17.25 -2.91 20.59
N THR A 53 16.55 -2.00 19.90
CA THR A 53 15.16 -1.64 20.24
C THR A 53 14.14 -2.21 19.28
N GLY A 54 14.57 -2.76 18.14
CA GLY A 54 13.67 -3.21 17.09
C GLY A 54 13.01 -2.04 16.33
N GLY A 55 11.93 -2.34 15.63
CA GLY A 55 11.15 -1.36 14.88
C GLY A 55 10.20 -0.54 15.74
N SER A 56 9.42 0.30 15.11
CA SER A 56 8.41 1.15 15.76
C SER A 56 7.12 1.20 14.97
N GLY A 57 6.02 1.57 15.64
CA GLY A 57 4.70 1.68 15.04
C GLY A 57 3.90 2.82 15.62
N ILE A 58 3.09 3.44 14.75
CA ILE A 58 2.16 4.51 15.10
C ILE A 58 0.75 4.18 14.60
N ILE A 59 -0.24 4.76 15.28
CA ILE A 59 -1.64 4.82 14.87
C ILE A 59 -1.98 6.28 14.60
N ILE A 60 -2.75 6.54 13.55
CA ILE A 60 -3.18 7.88 13.17
C ILE A 60 -4.69 8.02 13.41
N GLY A 61 -5.05 8.89 14.34
CA GLY A 61 -6.43 9.21 14.66
C GLY A 61 -7.28 8.04 15.17
N PRO A 62 -8.60 8.24 15.25
CA PRO A 62 -9.54 7.16 15.53
C PRO A 62 -9.67 6.20 14.34
N PRO A 63 -10.18 4.98 14.56
CA PRO A 63 -10.52 4.07 13.47
C PRO A 63 -11.43 4.72 12.42
N ILE A 64 -11.25 4.34 11.17
CA ILE A 64 -11.96 4.90 10.03
C ILE A 64 -12.80 3.84 9.31
N HIS A 65 -13.94 4.27 8.76
CA HIS A 65 -14.72 3.52 7.78
C HIS A 65 -15.01 4.45 6.61
N TYR A 66 -14.35 4.20 5.50
CA TYR A 66 -14.33 5.01 4.27
C TYR A 66 -13.65 6.39 4.44
N GLY A 67 -12.87 6.75 3.44
CA GLY A 67 -12.14 8.01 3.41
C GLY A 67 -11.00 8.00 2.39
N GLU A 68 -10.33 9.13 2.26
CA GLU A 68 -9.06 9.28 1.56
C GLU A 68 -7.97 9.55 2.59
N ILE A 69 -7.05 8.60 2.72
CA ILE A 69 -5.98 8.63 3.70
C ILE A 69 -4.66 8.81 2.97
N SER A 70 -3.99 9.94 3.19
CA SER A 70 -2.71 10.28 2.57
C SER A 70 -1.63 10.44 3.61
N VAL A 71 -0.49 9.80 3.38
CA VAL A 71 0.71 9.98 4.18
C VAL A 71 1.88 10.26 3.23
N THR A 72 2.59 11.37 3.46
CA THR A 72 3.78 11.72 2.70
C THR A 72 5.02 11.35 3.48
N PHE A 73 5.79 10.39 2.99
CA PHE A 73 6.99 9.93 3.69
C PHE A 73 8.09 9.43 2.74
N LYS A 74 9.31 9.36 3.27
CA LYS A 74 10.42 8.60 2.71
C LYS A 74 10.48 7.25 3.40
N ALA A 75 10.44 6.17 2.60
CA ALA A 75 10.65 4.83 3.12
C ALA A 75 12.11 4.67 3.61
N SER A 76 12.32 3.75 4.54
CA SER A 76 13.66 3.44 4.99
C SER A 76 14.47 2.76 3.88
N TYR A 77 15.77 3.00 3.87
CA TYR A 77 16.71 2.16 3.13
C TYR A 77 17.05 0.91 3.97
N GLY A 78 17.76 -0.04 3.37
CA GLY A 78 18.32 -1.21 4.05
C GLY A 78 17.66 -2.52 3.66
N ASN A 79 18.48 -3.56 3.48
CA ASN A 79 17.98 -4.91 3.20
C ASN A 79 17.12 -5.42 4.36
N ASN A 80 16.04 -6.11 4.05
CA ASN A 80 15.08 -6.65 4.99
C ASN A 80 14.28 -5.60 5.79
N ILE A 81 14.49 -4.31 5.54
CA ILE A 81 13.71 -3.28 6.20
C ILE A 81 12.42 -3.05 5.45
N VAL A 82 11.31 -3.12 6.16
CA VAL A 82 9.98 -2.83 5.65
C VAL A 82 9.49 -1.52 6.23
N SER A 83 9.06 -0.63 5.36
CA SER A 83 8.26 0.54 5.68
C SER A 83 6.85 0.26 5.22
N ALA A 84 5.87 0.24 6.14
CA ALA A 84 4.49 -0.08 5.80
C ALA A 84 3.52 1.02 6.23
N PHE A 85 2.56 1.32 5.35
CA PHE A 85 1.39 2.14 5.61
C PHE A 85 0.14 1.33 5.29
N TYR A 86 -0.73 1.12 6.28
CA TYR A 86 -1.84 0.20 6.12
C TYR A 86 -3.04 0.53 6.97
N LEU A 87 -4.19 -0.01 6.56
CA LEU A 87 -5.43 -0.05 7.33
C LEU A 87 -5.57 -1.44 7.93
N LYS A 88 -5.90 -1.55 9.23
CA LYS A 88 -6.05 -2.83 9.93
C LYS A 88 -7.26 -2.84 10.83
N ALA A 89 -8.16 -3.81 10.60
CA ALA A 89 -9.31 -4.09 11.45
C ALA A 89 -9.05 -5.23 12.43
N GLU A 90 -9.85 -5.29 13.49
CA GLU A 90 -9.76 -6.34 14.51
C GLU A 90 -10.09 -7.74 13.98
N ASN A 91 -10.99 -7.84 12.98
CA ASN A 91 -11.35 -9.12 12.34
C ASN A 91 -10.27 -9.64 11.40
N GLY A 92 -9.15 -8.90 11.22
CA GLY A 92 -8.04 -9.25 10.35
C GLY A 92 -8.14 -8.70 8.94
N ASP A 93 -9.18 -7.92 8.58
CA ASP A 93 -9.17 -7.16 7.34
C ASP A 93 -7.98 -6.19 7.34
N GLU A 94 -7.26 -6.10 6.22
CA GLU A 94 -6.08 -5.26 6.08
C GLU A 94 -5.91 -4.79 4.63
N VAL A 95 -5.43 -3.56 4.44
CA VAL A 95 -5.17 -2.96 3.12
C VAL A 95 -3.84 -2.24 3.18
N ASP A 96 -2.86 -2.68 2.37
CA ASP A 96 -1.45 -2.38 2.57
C ASP A 96 -0.80 -1.62 1.43
N PHE A 97 0.05 -0.66 1.80
CA PHE A 97 1.26 -0.26 1.09
C PHE A 97 2.47 -0.81 1.84
N GLU A 98 3.32 -1.58 1.17
CA GLU A 98 4.56 -2.07 1.75
C GLU A 98 5.74 -1.81 0.82
N MET A 99 6.80 -1.24 1.39
CA MET A 99 8.06 -0.98 0.72
C MET A 99 9.13 -1.82 1.39
N VAL A 100 9.62 -2.82 0.66
CA VAL A 100 10.69 -3.70 1.12
C VAL A 100 11.86 -3.63 0.15
N MET A 101 13.05 -3.63 0.70
CA MET A 101 14.28 -3.74 -0.07
C MET A 101 15.00 -5.04 0.25
N ASN A 102 15.45 -5.74 -0.78
CA ASN A 102 16.38 -6.86 -0.64
C ASN A 102 17.27 -6.95 -1.89
N LYS A 103 18.18 -7.92 -1.95
CA LYS A 103 19.10 -8.09 -3.09
C LYS A 103 18.39 -8.33 -4.43
N THR A 104 17.18 -8.84 -4.41
CA THR A 104 16.39 -9.19 -5.62
C THR A 104 15.26 -8.20 -5.89
N ILE A 105 14.82 -7.47 -4.87
CA ILE A 105 13.77 -6.45 -4.96
C ILE A 105 14.42 -5.08 -4.85
N PRO A 106 14.43 -4.27 -5.91
CA PRO A 106 15.02 -2.93 -5.88
C PRO A 106 14.37 -2.05 -4.80
N ASN A 107 15.16 -1.16 -4.18
CA ASN A 107 14.67 -0.22 -3.17
C ASN A 107 13.72 0.86 -3.72
N ARG A 108 13.16 0.64 -4.87
CA ARG A 108 12.14 1.43 -5.56
C ARG A 108 10.86 0.64 -5.84
N THR A 109 10.66 -0.46 -5.12
CA THR A 109 9.50 -1.33 -5.30
C THR A 109 8.46 -1.09 -4.22
N ILE A 110 7.23 -0.87 -4.65
CA ILE A 110 6.04 -0.78 -3.81
C ILE A 110 5.22 -2.03 -4.03
N GLN A 111 4.79 -2.67 -2.94
CA GLN A 111 3.76 -3.69 -2.96
C GLN A 111 2.44 -3.08 -2.49
N THR A 112 1.34 -3.39 -3.17
CA THR A 112 -0.02 -3.20 -2.68
C THR A 112 -0.67 -4.56 -2.47
N ALA A 113 -1.33 -4.76 -1.36
CA ALA A 113 -2.01 -6.01 -1.03
C ALA A 113 -3.21 -5.76 -0.11
N PHE A 114 -4.04 -6.77 0.08
CA PHE A 114 -5.01 -6.78 1.15
C PHE A 114 -5.20 -8.18 1.74
N TYR A 115 -5.70 -8.23 2.98
CA TYR A 115 -6.13 -9.44 3.66
C TYR A 115 -7.62 -9.37 3.88
N TYR A 116 -8.28 -10.49 3.72
CA TYR A 116 -9.68 -10.63 4.10
C TYR A 116 -9.80 -11.55 5.30
N ARG A 117 -10.25 -10.99 6.42
CA ARG A 117 -10.39 -11.71 7.70
C ARG A 117 -9.13 -12.45 8.14
N GLY A 118 -7.97 -11.80 8.00
CA GLY A 118 -6.67 -12.33 8.36
C GLY A 118 -6.08 -13.32 7.35
N ILE A 119 -6.79 -13.64 6.26
CA ILE A 119 -6.29 -14.52 5.22
C ILE A 119 -5.55 -13.68 4.16
N PRO A 120 -4.24 -13.87 3.99
CA PRO A 120 -3.50 -13.21 2.92
C PRO A 120 -3.89 -13.81 1.56
N LEU A 121 -4.18 -12.95 0.62
CA LEU A 121 -4.57 -13.35 -0.74
C LEU A 121 -3.53 -12.86 -1.75
N TYR A 122 -2.25 -13.01 -1.42
CA TYR A 122 -1.14 -12.45 -2.21
C TYR A 122 -1.15 -12.88 -3.67
N GLU A 123 -1.45 -14.14 -3.96
CA GLU A 123 -1.49 -14.66 -5.32
C GLU A 123 -2.56 -13.97 -6.19
N VAL A 124 -3.63 -13.51 -5.56
CA VAL A 124 -4.77 -12.92 -6.24
C VAL A 124 -4.66 -11.40 -6.31
N ASN A 125 -4.22 -10.74 -5.23
CA ASN A 125 -4.35 -9.30 -5.09
C ASN A 125 -3.04 -8.52 -4.91
N ALA A 126 -1.92 -9.16 -4.57
CA ALA A 126 -0.65 -8.44 -4.47
C ALA A 126 -0.21 -7.93 -5.84
N ARG A 127 0.17 -6.65 -5.89
CA ARG A 127 0.73 -6.01 -7.09
C ARG A 127 2.02 -5.30 -6.72
N TYR A 128 2.98 -5.32 -7.64
CA TYR A 128 4.30 -4.71 -7.45
C TYR A 128 4.50 -3.60 -8.49
N PHE A 129 4.94 -2.45 -8.03
CA PHE A 129 5.20 -1.27 -8.84
C PHE A 129 6.62 -0.81 -8.63
N ILE A 130 7.32 -0.49 -9.72
CA ILE A 130 8.70 0.01 -9.68
C ILE A 130 8.67 1.49 -10.00
N THR A 131 9.23 2.31 -9.10
CA THR A 131 9.38 3.75 -9.29
C THR A 131 10.70 4.10 -9.97
N ASP A 132 10.80 5.30 -10.54
CA ASP A 132 12.03 5.76 -11.23
C ASP A 132 13.17 6.04 -10.25
N ARG A 133 12.86 6.41 -9.02
CA ARG A 133 13.81 6.79 -7.97
C ARG A 133 13.65 5.90 -6.74
N PRO A 134 14.74 5.69 -5.97
CA PRO A 134 14.65 5.02 -4.69
C PRO A 134 13.63 5.69 -3.75
N LEU A 135 12.82 4.88 -3.09
CA LEU A 135 11.78 5.36 -2.17
C LEU A 135 12.37 5.95 -0.88
N SER A 136 13.64 5.66 -0.59
CA SER A 136 14.40 6.24 0.50
C SER A 136 14.96 7.63 0.22
N ASP A 137 14.98 8.07 -1.05
CA ASP A 137 15.64 9.32 -1.44
C ASP A 137 14.66 10.50 -1.49
N VAL A 138 13.38 10.20 -1.71
CA VAL A 138 12.34 11.21 -1.95
C VAL A 138 11.12 11.02 -1.07
N TYR A 139 10.48 12.13 -0.68
CA TYR A 139 9.16 12.09 -0.08
C TYR A 139 8.14 11.80 -1.17
N ASN A 140 7.38 10.74 -0.99
CA ASN A 140 6.26 10.38 -1.83
C ASN A 140 4.96 10.43 -1.03
N LYS A 141 3.90 10.90 -1.67
CA LYS A 141 2.54 10.85 -1.12
C LYS A 141 1.91 9.52 -1.46
N TYR A 142 1.67 8.70 -0.45
CA TYR A 142 0.95 7.43 -0.55
C TYR A 142 -0.48 7.65 -0.11
N THR A 143 -1.44 7.27 -0.94
CA THR A 143 -2.86 7.48 -0.65
C THR A 143 -3.64 6.19 -0.81
N ILE A 144 -4.40 5.81 0.22
CA ILE A 144 -5.45 4.80 0.16
C ILE A 144 -6.78 5.53 0.07
N VAL A 145 -7.51 5.34 -1.03
CA VAL A 145 -8.90 5.77 -1.14
C VAL A 145 -9.78 4.58 -0.84
N TRP A 146 -10.60 4.68 0.18
CA TRP A 146 -11.53 3.64 0.59
C TRP A 146 -12.97 4.13 0.49
N THR A 147 -13.74 3.49 -0.37
CA THR A 147 -15.17 3.74 -0.57
C THR A 147 -15.97 2.46 -0.32
N PRO A 148 -17.32 2.53 -0.25
CA PRO A 148 -18.13 1.32 -0.21
C PRO A 148 -17.92 0.36 -1.39
N ASP A 149 -17.46 0.89 -2.54
CA ASP A 149 -17.42 0.16 -3.80
C ASP A 149 -16.03 -0.29 -4.21
N TYR A 150 -14.97 0.39 -3.72
CA TYR A 150 -13.60 0.10 -4.13
C TYR A 150 -12.55 0.60 -3.15
N TYR A 151 -11.34 0.01 -3.25
CA TYR A 151 -10.09 0.58 -2.79
C TYR A 151 -9.25 1.07 -3.97
N GLU A 152 -8.55 2.19 -3.80
CA GLU A 152 -7.47 2.62 -4.68
C GLU A 152 -6.20 2.86 -3.88
N TRP A 153 -5.07 2.50 -4.48
CA TRP A 153 -3.74 2.88 -4.04
C TRP A 153 -3.19 3.87 -5.03
N ARG A 154 -2.78 5.04 -4.54
CA ARG A 154 -2.20 6.10 -5.37
C ARG A 154 -0.83 6.50 -4.86
N LEU A 155 0.08 6.81 -5.79
CA LEU A 155 1.39 7.38 -5.52
C LEU A 155 1.49 8.75 -6.17
N ASN A 156 1.74 9.80 -5.38
CA ASN A 156 1.80 11.18 -5.88
C ASN A 156 0.56 11.53 -6.75
N ASP A 157 -0.62 11.13 -6.28
CA ASP A 157 -1.93 11.25 -6.91
C ASP A 157 -2.17 10.36 -8.15
N ALA A 158 -1.14 9.70 -8.68
CA ALA A 158 -1.29 8.74 -9.77
C ALA A 158 -1.84 7.40 -9.26
N LEU A 159 -2.85 6.86 -9.95
CA LEU A 159 -3.43 5.56 -9.64
C LEU A 159 -2.42 4.44 -9.89
N LEU A 160 -2.10 3.65 -8.85
CA LEU A 160 -1.29 2.44 -8.96
C LEU A 160 -2.16 1.19 -9.13
N ASN A 161 -3.11 1.01 -8.22
CA ASN A 161 -3.95 -0.19 -8.16
C ASN A 161 -5.37 0.18 -7.73
N ARG A 162 -6.34 -0.59 -8.20
CA ARG A 162 -7.74 -0.50 -7.77
C ARG A 162 -8.32 -1.90 -7.63
N VAL A 163 -9.08 -2.11 -6.57
CA VAL A 163 -9.88 -3.32 -6.35
C VAL A 163 -11.32 -2.91 -6.11
N SER A 164 -12.21 -3.41 -6.95
CA SER A 164 -13.65 -3.18 -6.82
C SER A 164 -14.29 -4.27 -5.96
N ARG A 165 -15.28 -3.91 -5.15
CA ARG A 165 -16.10 -4.85 -4.38
C ARG A 165 -16.80 -5.87 -5.29
N PHE A 166 -17.16 -5.46 -6.50
CA PHE A 166 -17.86 -6.33 -7.46
C PHE A 166 -16.96 -7.36 -8.12
N ASP A 167 -15.63 -7.14 -8.05
CA ASP A 167 -14.65 -8.04 -8.68
C ASP A 167 -14.17 -9.15 -7.73
N THR A 168 -14.61 -9.12 -6.45
CA THR A 168 -14.15 -10.07 -5.45
C THR A 168 -15.19 -10.33 -4.37
N ASN A 169 -15.28 -11.60 -3.91
CA ASN A 169 -16.07 -11.99 -2.74
C ASN A 169 -15.32 -11.79 -1.41
N THR A 170 -14.10 -11.26 -1.47
CA THR A 170 -13.18 -11.13 -0.33
C THR A 170 -12.77 -9.67 -0.13
N PHE A 171 -13.73 -8.75 -0.18
CA PHE A 171 -13.48 -7.33 -0.03
C PHE A 171 -13.39 -6.93 1.46
N PRO A 172 -12.26 -6.38 1.94
CA PRO A 172 -12.15 -5.86 3.31
C PRO A 172 -13.12 -4.70 3.52
N ASP A 173 -13.97 -4.78 4.54
CA ASP A 173 -15.01 -3.75 4.77
C ASP A 173 -15.31 -3.53 6.25
N THR A 174 -14.31 -3.69 7.08
CA THR A 174 -14.45 -3.51 8.54
C THR A 174 -13.74 -2.25 8.98
N ILE A 175 -14.36 -1.45 9.88
CA ILE A 175 -13.75 -0.27 10.51
C ILE A 175 -12.31 -0.60 10.92
N SER A 176 -11.36 0.20 10.44
CA SER A 176 -9.93 -0.09 10.52
C SER A 176 -9.14 1.04 11.17
N SER A 177 -8.11 0.69 11.92
CA SER A 177 -7.10 1.63 12.39
C SER A 177 -6.12 1.95 11.26
N ILE A 178 -5.69 3.20 11.17
CA ILE A 178 -4.68 3.67 10.23
C ILE A 178 -3.32 3.52 10.90
N LYS A 179 -2.40 2.78 10.28
CA LYS A 179 -1.12 2.42 10.88
C LYS A 179 0.05 2.68 9.96
N LEU A 180 1.18 3.09 10.56
CA LEU A 180 2.50 3.03 9.93
C LEU A 180 3.45 2.25 10.83
N THR A 181 4.33 1.47 10.20
CA THR A 181 5.36 0.69 10.89
C THR A 181 6.66 0.66 10.10
N ILE A 182 7.77 0.56 10.84
CA ILE A 182 9.08 0.18 10.30
C ILE A 182 9.54 -1.07 11.06
N TRP A 183 9.95 -2.12 10.34
CA TRP A 183 10.29 -3.40 10.96
C TRP A 183 11.25 -4.23 10.11
N ASP A 184 11.86 -5.24 10.74
CA ASP A 184 12.76 -6.21 10.12
C ASP A 184 11.97 -7.43 9.66
N ALA A 185 11.95 -7.68 8.34
CA ALA A 185 11.21 -8.78 7.73
C ALA A 185 11.76 -10.19 8.05
N LYS A 186 12.83 -10.29 8.82
CA LYS A 186 13.54 -11.52 9.17
C LYS A 186 14.12 -12.30 7.96
N PRO A 187 15.28 -12.94 8.12
CA PRO A 187 15.90 -13.73 7.06
C PRO A 187 15.01 -14.89 6.59
N GLY A 188 15.15 -15.24 5.31
CA GLY A 188 14.41 -16.37 4.71
C GLY A 188 12.96 -16.07 4.37
N ARG A 189 12.46 -14.91 4.70
CA ARG A 189 11.16 -14.39 4.26
C ARG A 189 11.36 -13.47 3.06
N TRP A 190 10.32 -12.74 2.76
CA TRP A 190 10.21 -11.71 1.75
C TRP A 190 11.38 -10.69 1.72
N GLY A 191 11.92 -10.32 2.89
CA GLY A 191 13.01 -9.36 3.00
C GLY A 191 14.39 -9.81 2.51
N GLY A 192 14.67 -11.11 2.36
CA GLY A 192 15.95 -11.60 1.84
C GLY A 192 16.94 -12.07 2.93
N PRO A 193 18.26 -11.72 2.84
CA PRO A 193 19.31 -12.37 3.62
C PRO A 193 19.43 -11.92 5.09
N GLY A 194 18.77 -10.86 5.48
CA GLY A 194 18.86 -10.25 6.81
C GLY A 194 19.32 -8.80 6.77
N VAL A 195 19.17 -8.13 7.91
CA VAL A 195 19.53 -6.73 8.08
C VAL A 195 21.03 -6.59 8.29
N ASP A 196 21.65 -5.65 7.60
CA ASP A 196 23.01 -5.21 7.91
C ASP A 196 22.96 -4.12 9.00
N TRP A 197 23.09 -4.53 10.24
CA TRP A 197 23.00 -3.64 11.40
C TRP A 197 24.13 -2.61 11.51
N ASN A 198 25.20 -2.74 10.72
CA ASN A 198 26.23 -1.69 10.66
C ASN A 198 25.72 -0.41 9.98
N GLN A 199 24.59 -0.48 9.26
CA GLN A 199 23.99 0.66 8.58
C GLN A 199 22.89 1.36 9.41
N GLN A 200 22.63 0.89 10.64
CA GLN A 200 21.62 1.51 11.52
C GLN A 200 21.99 2.94 11.93
N PRO A 201 21.06 3.79 12.37
CA PRO A 201 19.63 3.52 12.44
C PRO A 201 18.94 3.57 11.07
N PHE A 202 17.91 2.71 10.90
CA PHE A 202 17.02 2.78 9.74
C PHE A 202 15.86 3.69 10.06
N ILE A 203 15.46 4.54 9.09
CA ILE A 203 14.52 5.63 9.37
C ILE A 203 13.43 5.67 8.30
N LEU A 204 12.16 5.60 8.74
CA LEU A 204 11.00 6.02 7.98
C LEU A 204 10.67 7.45 8.41
N SER A 205 10.70 8.42 7.48
CA SER A 205 10.55 9.85 7.79
C SER A 205 9.28 10.41 7.17
N ILE A 206 8.33 10.90 7.98
CA ILE A 206 7.00 11.37 7.58
C ILE A 206 6.99 12.90 7.59
N SER A 207 6.59 13.52 6.49
CA SER A 207 6.48 14.98 6.36
C SER A 207 5.06 15.51 6.41
N ALA A 208 4.04 14.70 6.08
CA ALA A 208 2.65 15.12 6.13
C ALA A 208 1.69 13.93 6.33
N ILE A 209 0.56 14.21 6.98
CA ILE A 209 -0.59 13.31 7.12
C ILE A 209 -1.84 14.11 6.78
N GLU A 210 -2.70 13.55 5.95
CA GLU A 210 -3.99 14.14 5.59
C GLU A 210 -5.04 13.04 5.49
N ILE A 211 -6.20 13.23 6.16
CA ILE A 211 -7.37 12.35 6.08
C ILE A 211 -8.58 13.18 5.67
N LYS A 212 -9.25 12.78 4.59
CA LYS A 212 -10.50 13.35 4.09
C LYS A 212 -11.63 12.33 4.23
N CYS A 213 -12.73 12.76 4.84
CA CYS A 213 -13.83 11.87 5.22
C CYS A 213 -14.85 11.61 4.10
N ASN A 214 -14.90 12.42 3.09
CA ASN A 214 -15.77 12.23 1.94
C ASN A 214 -14.90 12.10 0.71
N PRO A 215 -14.43 10.89 0.38
CA PRO A 215 -13.80 10.70 -0.90
C PRO A 215 -14.87 11.02 -1.94
N THR A 216 -14.73 12.16 -2.61
CA THR A 216 -15.55 12.44 -3.78
C THR A 216 -15.37 11.27 -4.71
N SER A 217 -16.47 10.57 -5.01
CA SER A 217 -16.50 9.65 -6.12
C SER A 217 -16.16 10.49 -7.35
N VAL A 218 -14.86 10.51 -7.67
CA VAL A 218 -14.44 11.02 -8.95
C VAL A 218 -15.05 10.04 -9.92
N THR A 219 -16.13 10.44 -10.59
CA THR A 219 -16.58 9.76 -11.78
C THR A 219 -15.40 9.82 -12.75
N SER A 220 -14.51 8.82 -12.63
CA SER A 220 -13.45 8.62 -13.58
C SER A 220 -14.15 8.32 -14.89
N SER A 221 -14.13 9.29 -15.81
CA SER A 221 -14.40 8.99 -17.21
C SER A 221 -13.52 7.80 -17.57
N PRO A 222 -14.11 6.74 -18.16
CA PRO A 222 -13.30 5.59 -18.55
C PRO A 222 -12.22 6.10 -19.50
N LEU A 223 -10.95 5.89 -19.11
CA LEU A 223 -9.83 6.07 -20.02
C LEU A 223 -10.11 5.21 -21.25
N PRO A 224 -9.92 5.72 -22.47
CA PRO A 224 -10.10 4.92 -23.66
C PRO A 224 -9.15 3.72 -23.59
N VAL A 225 -9.71 2.54 -23.40
CA VAL A 225 -8.98 1.27 -23.50
C VAL A 225 -8.56 1.09 -24.95
N THR A 226 -7.37 1.50 -25.27
CA THR A 226 -6.74 1.09 -26.55
C THR A 226 -6.26 -0.33 -26.39
N THR A 227 -7.14 -1.28 -26.71
CA THR A 227 -6.78 -2.70 -26.81
C THR A 227 -5.87 -2.87 -28.02
N GLN A 228 -4.57 -2.83 -27.82
CA GLN A 228 -3.62 -3.30 -28.82
C GLN A 228 -3.48 -4.81 -28.69
N THR A 229 -4.25 -5.54 -29.44
CA THR A 229 -4.04 -6.98 -29.68
C THR A 229 -2.81 -7.12 -30.58
N GLN A 230 -1.63 -7.32 -30.02
CA GLN A 230 -0.45 -7.71 -30.80
C GLN A 230 -0.48 -9.21 -31.03
N THR A 231 -0.82 -9.60 -32.25
CA THR A 231 -0.62 -10.96 -32.74
C THR A 231 0.87 -11.15 -33.01
N LEU A 232 1.57 -11.91 -32.17
CA LEU A 232 2.96 -12.31 -32.38
C LEU A 232 3.04 -13.26 -33.56
N LYS A 233 3.46 -12.76 -34.74
CA LYS A 233 4.02 -13.58 -35.80
C LYS A 233 5.52 -13.70 -35.58
N SER A 234 5.98 -14.91 -35.31
CA SER A 234 7.39 -15.25 -35.25
C SER A 234 8.02 -15.17 -36.66
N SER A 235 9.05 -14.34 -36.79
CA SER A 235 10.07 -14.50 -37.85
C SER A 235 11.40 -14.00 -37.30
N ILE A 236 12.31 -14.94 -37.10
CA ILE A 236 13.70 -14.71 -36.70
C ILE A 236 14.50 -14.36 -37.94
N SER A 237 15.20 -13.22 -37.94
CA SER A 237 16.37 -13.00 -38.79
C SER A 237 17.32 -11.99 -38.11
N PRO A 238 18.63 -12.23 -38.11
CA PRO A 238 19.58 -11.43 -37.34
C PRO A 238 20.10 -10.25 -38.20
N SER A 239 20.15 -9.05 -37.63
CA SER A 239 20.92 -7.94 -38.17
C SER A 239 21.45 -7.00 -37.11
N THR A 240 22.68 -6.71 -37.27
CA THR A 240 23.72 -5.90 -36.68
C THR A 240 23.21 -4.56 -36.10
N ILE A 241 23.57 -4.29 -34.81
CA ILE A 241 23.29 -3.03 -34.12
C ILE A 241 24.52 -2.10 -34.28
N THR A 242 24.30 -0.93 -34.85
CA THR A 242 25.22 0.21 -34.83
C THR A 242 24.72 1.26 -33.82
N HIS A 243 25.54 1.61 -32.86
CA HIS A 243 25.26 2.67 -31.85
C HIS A 243 25.26 4.05 -32.50
N GLN A 244 24.23 4.85 -32.24
CA GLN A 244 24.31 6.30 -32.28
C GLN A 244 23.52 6.88 -31.09
N ILE A 245 24.20 7.75 -30.34
CA ILE A 245 23.66 8.51 -29.20
C ILE A 245 23.12 9.85 -29.72
N PRO A 246 21.89 10.26 -29.42
CA PRO A 246 21.49 11.66 -29.52
C PRO A 246 21.44 12.33 -28.16
N THR A 247 22.20 13.40 -28.02
CA THR A 247 22.10 14.42 -26.97
C THR A 247 20.94 15.34 -27.28
N ASN A 248 19.93 15.43 -26.38
CA ASN A 248 19.21 16.65 -26.07
C ASN A 248 18.27 16.43 -24.89
N LEU A 249 18.60 17.05 -23.75
CA LEU A 249 17.76 17.13 -22.55
C LEU A 249 16.74 18.25 -22.73
N THR A 250 15.47 17.91 -22.69
CA THR A 250 14.39 18.83 -22.30
C THR A 250 13.58 18.17 -21.18
N SER A 251 13.39 18.91 -20.10
CA SER A 251 12.67 18.52 -18.89
C SER A 251 11.29 17.95 -19.18
N LYS A 252 11.07 16.68 -18.84
CA LYS A 252 9.75 16.04 -18.79
C LYS A 252 9.49 15.56 -17.37
N GLU A 253 8.24 15.71 -16.96
CA GLU A 253 7.72 15.14 -15.71
C GLU A 253 8.04 13.64 -15.59
N PRO A 254 8.21 13.09 -14.37
CA PRO A 254 8.60 11.70 -14.19
C PRO A 254 7.52 10.76 -14.71
N MET A 255 7.85 10.00 -15.74
CA MET A 255 7.01 8.90 -16.22
C MET A 255 7.11 7.73 -15.25
N ILE A 256 5.97 7.28 -14.73
CA ILE A 256 5.86 6.02 -13.98
C ILE A 256 5.76 4.89 -15.00
N SER A 257 6.78 4.04 -15.10
CA SER A 257 6.70 2.87 -15.97
C SER A 257 6.06 1.70 -15.20
N PHE A 258 4.96 1.17 -15.71
CA PHE A 258 4.27 0.02 -15.14
C PHE A 258 4.82 -1.28 -15.74
N VAL A 259 5.53 -2.05 -14.94
CA VAL A 259 5.91 -3.43 -15.29
C VAL A 259 5.18 -4.38 -14.35
N ASN A 260 4.17 -5.07 -14.86
CA ASN A 260 3.52 -6.17 -14.14
C ASN A 260 4.43 -7.40 -14.18
N ILE A 261 5.20 -7.64 -13.13
CA ILE A 261 5.99 -8.86 -12.99
C ILE A 261 5.14 -9.89 -12.23
N VAL A 262 4.40 -10.71 -12.97
CA VAL A 262 3.77 -11.91 -12.43
C VAL A 262 4.83 -13.02 -12.44
N LYS A 263 5.41 -13.36 -11.29
CA LYS A 263 6.21 -14.58 -11.13
C LYS A 263 5.34 -15.67 -10.51
N PRO A 264 5.26 -16.87 -11.08
CA PRO A 264 4.64 -18.01 -10.41
C PRO A 264 5.53 -18.46 -9.24
N PHE A 265 4.93 -18.57 -8.06
CA PHE A 265 5.58 -19.12 -6.88
C PHE A 265 5.49 -20.65 -6.92
N ASP A 266 6.58 -21.34 -6.58
CA ASP A 266 6.65 -22.80 -6.52
C ASP A 266 5.83 -23.35 -5.34
N TYR A 267 4.90 -24.25 -5.63
CA TYR A 267 3.90 -24.83 -4.70
C TYR A 267 4.49 -25.70 -3.57
N LEU A 268 5.79 -25.98 -3.57
CA LEU A 268 6.42 -26.91 -2.60
C LEU A 268 6.78 -26.28 -1.24
N THR A 269 6.68 -24.95 -1.09
CA THR A 269 7.05 -24.29 0.17
C THR A 269 5.86 -24.06 1.13
N LEU A 270 4.62 -24.33 0.71
CA LEU A 270 3.42 -24.01 1.50
C LEU A 270 3.08 -25.07 2.57
N ILE A 271 3.60 -26.29 2.48
CA ILE A 271 3.26 -27.38 3.41
C ILE A 271 4.03 -27.29 4.73
N SER A 272 5.13 -26.54 4.78
CA SER A 272 5.95 -26.42 6.01
C SER A 272 5.45 -25.40 7.03
N TYR A 273 4.44 -24.61 6.72
CA TYR A 273 4.02 -23.46 7.55
C TYR A 273 2.82 -23.72 8.49
N LEU A 274 2.13 -24.87 8.36
CA LEU A 274 0.97 -25.18 9.21
C LEU A 274 1.33 -25.78 10.59
N PHE A 275 2.61 -26.02 10.89
CA PHE A 275 3.02 -26.68 12.14
C PHE A 275 3.68 -25.81 13.21
N TYR A 276 3.72 -24.47 13.05
CA TYR A 276 4.42 -23.60 14.01
C TYR A 276 3.55 -22.50 14.65
N ILE A 277 2.22 -22.66 14.71
CA ILE A 277 1.32 -21.73 15.42
C ILE A 277 0.78 -22.30 16.73
N PHE A 278 1.18 -23.51 17.13
CA PHE A 278 0.82 -24.08 18.44
C PHE A 278 2.08 -24.61 19.12
N ILE A 279 2.88 -23.74 19.72
CA ILE A 279 3.62 -23.93 20.98
C ILE A 279 3.94 -22.52 21.51
#